data_b64d30f88a016303b2b63c85a32b01b0
#
_entry.id   b64d30f88a016303b2b63c85a32b01b0
#
_cell.length_a   1.000
_cell.length_b   1.000
_cell.length_c   1.000
_cell.angle_alpha   90.00
_cell.angle_beta   90.00
_cell.angle_gamma   90.00
#
_symmetry.space_group_name_H-M   'P 1'
#
loop_
_entity.id
_entity.type
_entity.pdbx_description
1 polymer ?
#
loop_
_entity_poly.entity_id
_entity_poly.type
_entity_poly.pdbx_seq_one_letter_code
_entity_poly.pdbx_strand_id
1 'polypeptide(L)'
;FYKKKLINHKKINNYSDFTKIPFTTKKELLNDQEKYPPFGSNLCVNQNEILRVHRTSGTTNKPLILALSKNDAKLMAENGAFCSKIAGLKSDDFVVHCLNYCMWMGGFTDHLSIEESGAAVIPFGVGNSKQLIETIINLKINTISSTPSYLNKLEQVLKESFNLKPKELGLKLGLLGTEGGLQDENYRKKLESTWGINAINFNFGVAEVW
;
A
#
# COMPACT_ATOMS: atom_id res chain seq x y z
N PHE A 1 21.67 -15.95 -2.35
CA PHE A 1 21.94 -14.81 -1.46
C PHE A 1 21.92 -15.27 0.01
N TYR A 2 20.78 -15.57 0.59
CA TYR A 2 20.64 -15.86 2.03
C TYR A 2 21.34 -17.13 2.49
N LYS A 3 21.46 -18.17 1.67
CA LYS A 3 22.25 -19.37 2.02
C LYS A 3 23.71 -19.04 2.39
N LYS A 4 24.32 -18.07 1.70
CA LYS A 4 25.69 -17.63 1.98
C LYS A 4 25.72 -16.69 3.19
N LYS A 5 24.80 -15.75 3.26
CA LYS A 5 24.74 -14.76 4.34
C LYS A 5 24.49 -15.41 5.71
N LEU A 6 23.64 -16.43 5.75
CA LEU A 6 23.21 -17.09 6.98
C LEU A 6 23.92 -18.41 7.28
N ILE A 7 25.08 -18.68 6.65
CA ILE A 7 25.77 -19.96 6.78
C ILE A 7 26.11 -20.32 8.24
N ASN A 8 26.42 -19.33 9.06
CA ASN A 8 26.74 -19.50 10.46
C ASN A 8 25.51 -19.46 11.39
N HIS A 9 24.31 -19.25 10.83
CA HIS A 9 23.04 -19.11 11.56
C HIS A 9 22.02 -20.19 11.16
N LYS A 10 22.50 -21.39 10.84
CA LYS A 10 21.66 -22.50 10.34
C LYS A 10 20.65 -23.04 11.35
N LYS A 11 20.91 -22.85 12.65
CA LYS A 11 20.03 -23.28 13.72
C LYS A 11 19.71 -22.09 14.61
N ILE A 12 18.45 -21.69 14.59
CA ILE A 12 17.89 -20.68 15.48
C ILE A 12 16.99 -21.43 16.45
N ASN A 13 17.46 -21.62 17.69
CA ASN A 13 16.73 -22.38 18.70
C ASN A 13 16.02 -21.47 19.71
N ASN A 14 16.42 -20.22 19.81
CA ASN A 14 15.91 -19.26 20.79
C ASN A 14 16.08 -17.81 20.29
N TYR A 15 15.52 -16.87 21.04
CA TYR A 15 15.57 -15.44 20.70
C TYR A 15 17.01 -14.88 20.63
N SER A 16 17.91 -15.36 21.49
CA SER A 16 19.32 -14.92 21.47
C SER A 16 20.03 -15.34 20.17
N ASP A 17 19.68 -16.46 19.57
CA ASP A 17 20.22 -16.85 18.27
C ASP A 17 19.65 -16.00 17.15
N PHE A 18 18.35 -15.66 17.22
CA PHE A 18 17.69 -14.77 16.29
C PHE A 18 18.34 -13.38 16.27
N THR A 19 18.64 -12.79 17.42
CA THR A 19 19.25 -11.45 17.51
C THR A 19 20.69 -11.37 16.95
N LYS A 20 21.35 -12.51 16.73
CA LYS A 20 22.69 -12.58 16.11
C LYS A 20 22.63 -12.61 14.57
N ILE A 21 21.43 -12.75 13.97
CA ILE A 21 21.28 -12.73 12.51
C ILE A 21 21.66 -11.34 11.98
N PRO A 22 22.57 -11.25 11.00
CA PRO A 22 22.95 -9.96 10.45
C PRO A 22 21.83 -9.35 9.64
N PHE A 23 21.59 -8.04 9.79
CA PHE A 23 20.64 -7.31 8.97
C PHE A 23 21.00 -7.39 7.49
N THR A 24 19.98 -7.40 6.65
CA THR A 24 20.14 -7.24 5.20
C THR A 24 19.87 -5.79 4.84
N THR A 25 20.84 -5.17 4.18
CA THR A 25 20.72 -3.79 3.72
C THR A 25 20.25 -3.73 2.27
N LYS A 26 19.58 -2.65 1.91
CA LYS A 26 19.18 -2.40 0.52
C LYS A 26 20.37 -2.38 -0.45
N LYS A 27 21.54 -1.87 0.01
CA LYS A 27 22.77 -1.88 -0.77
C LYS A 27 23.23 -3.29 -1.13
N GLU A 28 23.14 -4.23 -0.19
CA GLU A 28 23.48 -5.64 -0.47
C GLU A 28 22.56 -6.25 -1.51
N LEU A 29 21.24 -5.97 -1.44
CA LEU A 29 20.27 -6.46 -2.43
C LEU A 29 20.50 -5.84 -3.81
N LEU A 30 20.80 -4.56 -3.89
CA LEU A 30 21.13 -3.88 -5.16
C LEU A 30 22.40 -4.45 -5.78
N ASN A 31 23.46 -4.65 -5.01
CA ASN A 31 24.70 -5.26 -5.48
C ASN A 31 24.47 -6.69 -5.98
N ASP A 32 23.60 -7.45 -5.30
CA ASP A 32 23.25 -8.80 -5.72
C ASP A 32 22.46 -8.77 -7.04
N GLN A 33 21.54 -7.84 -7.23
CA GLN A 33 20.81 -7.68 -8.50
C GLN A 33 21.71 -7.22 -9.65
N GLU A 34 22.68 -6.37 -9.39
CA GLU A 34 23.68 -5.99 -10.40
C GLU A 34 24.53 -7.18 -10.85
N LYS A 35 24.85 -8.06 -9.93
CA LYS A 35 25.63 -9.26 -10.22
C LYS A 35 24.83 -10.37 -10.90
N TYR A 36 23.55 -10.48 -10.58
CA TYR A 36 22.63 -11.50 -11.08
C TYR A 36 21.32 -10.86 -11.58
N PRO A 37 21.36 -10.13 -12.70
CA PRO A 37 20.18 -9.44 -13.21
C PRO A 37 19.12 -10.39 -13.76
N PRO A 38 17.82 -9.99 -13.79
CA PRO A 38 17.30 -8.75 -13.27
C PRO A 38 16.86 -8.83 -11.79
N PHE A 39 16.71 -10.02 -11.18
CA PHE A 39 16.06 -10.24 -9.89
C PHE A 39 17.01 -10.54 -8.72
N GLY A 40 18.30 -10.66 -8.98
CA GLY A 40 19.26 -11.10 -7.97
C GLY A 40 19.29 -12.62 -7.77
N SER A 41 20.13 -13.08 -6.86
CA SER A 41 20.24 -14.49 -6.49
C SER A 41 19.30 -14.91 -5.36
N ASN A 42 18.45 -14.03 -4.88
CA ASN A 42 17.46 -14.29 -3.84
C ASN A 42 16.07 -14.68 -4.37
N LEU A 43 15.87 -14.71 -5.70
CA LEU A 43 14.66 -15.25 -6.29
C LEU A 43 14.49 -16.74 -5.92
N CYS A 44 13.34 -17.07 -5.32
CA CYS A 44 13.06 -18.42 -4.79
C CYS A 44 12.22 -19.29 -5.74
N VAL A 45 11.81 -18.74 -6.87
CA VAL A 45 11.01 -19.44 -7.91
C VAL A 45 11.70 -19.31 -9.26
N ASN A 46 11.30 -20.14 -10.23
CA ASN A 46 11.76 -19.98 -11.61
C ASN A 46 11.14 -18.73 -12.24
N GLN A 47 11.78 -18.15 -13.25
CA GLN A 47 11.28 -16.92 -13.89
C GLN A 47 9.89 -17.08 -14.52
N ASN A 48 9.54 -18.27 -15.00
CA ASN A 48 8.22 -18.58 -15.56
C ASN A 48 7.11 -18.71 -14.50
N GLU A 49 7.46 -18.69 -13.22
CA GLU A 49 6.53 -18.71 -12.08
C GLU A 49 6.27 -17.29 -11.54
N ILE A 50 6.97 -16.28 -12.07
CA ILE A 50 6.75 -14.88 -11.70
C ILE A 50 5.41 -14.42 -12.26
N LEU A 51 4.53 -13.97 -11.37
CA LEU A 51 3.24 -13.38 -11.74
C LEU A 51 3.35 -11.89 -12.00
N ARG A 52 4.15 -11.17 -11.16
CA ARG A 52 4.19 -9.71 -11.18
C ARG A 52 5.55 -9.19 -10.76
N VAL A 53 5.89 -8.03 -11.30
CA VAL A 53 7.13 -7.33 -10.98
C VAL A 53 6.82 -5.92 -10.49
N HIS A 54 7.43 -5.55 -9.39
CA HIS A 54 7.38 -4.23 -8.80
C HIS A 54 8.78 -3.62 -8.69
N ARG A 55 8.83 -2.36 -8.31
CA ARG A 55 10.09 -1.69 -8.00
C ARG A 55 9.93 -0.76 -6.80
N THR A 56 11.00 -0.56 -6.06
CA THR A 56 11.05 0.49 -5.05
C THR A 56 11.13 1.87 -5.70
N SER A 57 10.82 2.93 -4.97
CA SER A 57 10.84 4.32 -5.47
C SER A 57 12.19 4.77 -6.04
N GLY A 58 13.30 4.18 -5.57
CA GLY A 58 14.64 4.52 -6.05
C GLY A 58 15.16 5.89 -5.63
N THR A 59 14.59 6.51 -4.60
CA THR A 59 14.92 7.87 -4.13
C THR A 59 16.39 8.09 -3.81
N THR A 60 17.14 7.04 -3.51
CA THR A 60 18.56 7.12 -3.11
C THR A 60 19.53 6.70 -4.21
N ASN A 61 19.05 5.97 -5.24
CA ASN A 61 19.85 5.46 -6.38
C ASN A 61 18.98 4.63 -7.33
N LYS A 62 19.47 3.46 -7.78
CA LYS A 62 18.71 2.52 -8.60
C LYS A 62 17.55 1.91 -7.80
N PRO A 63 16.37 1.74 -8.41
CA PRO A 63 15.28 1.01 -7.78
C PRO A 63 15.63 -0.48 -7.65
N LEU A 64 15.25 -1.08 -6.53
CA LEU A 64 15.28 -2.52 -6.36
C LEU A 64 14.08 -3.13 -7.10
N ILE A 65 14.31 -4.18 -7.88
CA ILE A 65 13.27 -4.92 -8.59
C ILE A 65 12.79 -6.08 -7.72
N LEU A 66 11.49 -6.24 -7.62
CA LEU A 66 10.84 -7.23 -6.77
C LEU A 66 9.91 -8.09 -7.61
N ALA A 67 10.11 -9.39 -7.56
CA ALA A 67 9.30 -10.36 -8.29
C ALA A 67 8.41 -11.12 -7.29
N LEU A 68 7.13 -11.23 -7.63
CA LEU A 68 6.14 -11.97 -6.86
C LEU A 68 5.70 -13.21 -7.64
N SER A 69 5.67 -14.34 -6.99
CA SER A 69 5.00 -15.53 -7.50
C SER A 69 3.48 -15.43 -7.36
N LYS A 70 2.73 -16.37 -7.97
CA LYS A 70 1.28 -16.47 -7.78
C LYS A 70 0.91 -16.65 -6.31
N ASN A 71 1.70 -17.45 -5.59
CA ASN A 71 1.46 -17.71 -4.18
C ASN A 71 1.70 -16.46 -3.31
N ASP A 72 2.78 -15.72 -3.56
CA ASP A 72 3.05 -14.46 -2.85
C ASP A 72 1.91 -13.47 -3.06
N ALA A 73 1.49 -13.26 -4.31
CA ALA A 73 0.42 -12.34 -4.66
C ALA A 73 -0.91 -12.71 -3.99
N LYS A 74 -1.23 -14.02 -3.91
CA LYS A 74 -2.41 -14.53 -3.23
C LYS A 74 -2.36 -14.27 -1.73
N LEU A 75 -1.26 -14.66 -1.07
CA LEU A 75 -1.10 -14.47 0.36
C LEU A 75 -1.13 -12.99 0.76
N MET A 76 -0.56 -12.11 -0.07
CA MET A 76 -0.61 -10.66 0.16
C MET A 76 -2.03 -10.13 0.08
N ALA A 77 -2.82 -10.55 -0.91
CA ALA A 77 -4.22 -10.16 -1.06
C ALA A 77 -5.07 -10.64 0.13
N GLU A 78 -4.94 -11.91 0.52
CA GLU A 78 -5.65 -12.51 1.64
C GLU A 78 -5.34 -11.81 2.98
N ASN A 79 -4.05 -11.57 3.26
CA ASN A 79 -3.61 -10.86 4.46
C ASN A 79 -4.12 -9.40 4.47
N GLY A 80 -4.00 -8.72 3.35
CA GLY A 80 -4.50 -7.35 3.21
C GLY A 80 -6.02 -7.25 3.33
N ALA A 81 -6.76 -8.23 2.80
CA ALA A 81 -8.20 -8.32 2.95
C ALA A 81 -8.61 -8.51 4.43
N PHE A 82 -7.88 -9.34 5.16
CA PHE A 82 -8.08 -9.49 6.60
C PHE A 82 -7.89 -8.18 7.35
N CYS A 83 -6.80 -7.46 7.06
CA CYS A 83 -6.54 -6.12 7.64
C CYS A 83 -7.62 -5.11 7.24
N SER A 84 -8.08 -5.13 6.00
CA SER A 84 -9.15 -4.24 5.50
C SER A 84 -10.47 -4.46 6.25
N LYS A 85 -10.84 -5.70 6.51
CA LYS A 85 -12.03 -6.06 7.30
C LYS A 85 -11.90 -5.58 8.75
N ILE A 86 -10.74 -5.73 9.38
CA ILE A 86 -10.48 -5.19 10.74
C ILE A 86 -10.57 -3.66 10.73
N ALA A 87 -10.12 -2.99 9.67
CA ALA A 87 -10.24 -1.55 9.49
C ALA A 87 -11.68 -1.06 9.30
N GLY A 88 -12.64 -1.98 9.17
CA GLY A 88 -14.07 -1.70 9.05
C GLY A 88 -14.62 -1.73 7.63
N LEU A 89 -13.81 -2.15 6.63
CA LEU A 89 -14.26 -2.32 5.25
C LEU A 89 -15.25 -3.48 5.15
N LYS A 90 -16.35 -3.27 4.44
CA LYS A 90 -17.42 -4.24 4.22
C LYS A 90 -17.52 -4.63 2.75
N SER A 91 -18.12 -5.78 2.49
CA SER A 91 -18.29 -6.29 1.13
C SER A 91 -19.27 -5.49 0.26
N ASP A 92 -20.08 -4.65 0.85
CA ASP A 92 -21.00 -3.74 0.17
C ASP A 92 -20.45 -2.31 0.00
N ASP A 93 -19.19 -2.08 0.39
CA ASP A 93 -18.53 -0.79 0.22
C ASP A 93 -18.00 -0.60 -1.20
N PHE A 94 -18.07 0.66 -1.66
CA PHE A 94 -17.48 1.13 -2.89
C PHE A 94 -16.26 1.99 -2.54
N VAL A 95 -15.08 1.50 -2.90
CA VAL A 95 -13.80 2.11 -2.53
C VAL A 95 -13.17 2.79 -3.73
N VAL A 96 -12.98 4.10 -3.70
CA VAL A 96 -12.09 4.75 -4.66
C VAL A 96 -10.64 4.65 -4.19
N HIS A 97 -9.82 4.01 -5.01
CA HIS A 97 -8.41 3.81 -4.70
C HIS A 97 -7.55 4.83 -5.46
N CYS A 98 -6.91 5.73 -4.70
CA CYS A 98 -6.22 6.92 -5.21
C CYS A 98 -4.70 6.82 -5.14
N LEU A 99 -4.14 5.61 -5.02
CA LEU A 99 -2.70 5.40 -4.97
C LEU A 99 -2.12 5.08 -6.35
N ASN A 100 -0.83 5.31 -6.51
CA ASN A 100 -0.13 5.12 -7.77
C ASN A 100 0.06 3.64 -8.11
N TYR A 101 -0.28 3.25 -9.34
CA TYR A 101 -0.10 1.89 -9.87
C TYR A 101 1.24 1.66 -10.60
N CYS A 102 2.01 2.71 -10.94
CA CYS A 102 3.20 2.62 -11.81
C CYS A 102 4.34 1.78 -11.20
N MET A 103 4.25 0.46 -11.31
CA MET A 103 5.17 -0.52 -10.72
C MET A 103 5.33 -0.40 -9.19
N TRP A 104 4.61 0.52 -8.55
CA TRP A 104 4.68 0.68 -7.11
C TRP A 104 3.87 -0.42 -6.41
N MET A 105 4.49 -1.08 -5.43
CA MET A 105 3.88 -2.24 -4.80
C MET A 105 2.60 -1.88 -4.03
N GLY A 106 2.62 -0.82 -3.22
CA GLY A 106 1.50 -0.45 -2.36
C GLY A 106 0.19 -0.23 -3.12
N GLY A 107 0.23 0.51 -4.26
CA GLY A 107 -0.98 0.79 -5.03
C GLY A 107 -1.69 -0.46 -5.55
N PHE A 108 -0.94 -1.41 -6.07
CA PHE A 108 -1.54 -2.64 -6.62
C PHE A 108 -1.89 -3.66 -5.54
N THR A 109 -1.11 -3.72 -4.47
CA THR A 109 -1.37 -4.65 -3.36
C THR A 109 -2.60 -4.23 -2.58
N ASP A 110 -2.76 -2.94 -2.29
CA ASP A 110 -3.95 -2.43 -1.61
C ASP A 110 -5.21 -2.64 -2.46
N HIS A 111 -5.12 -2.43 -3.78
CA HIS A 111 -6.21 -2.74 -4.71
C HIS A 111 -6.67 -4.20 -4.57
N LEU A 112 -5.75 -5.15 -4.68
CA LEU A 112 -6.09 -6.57 -4.58
C LEU A 112 -6.61 -6.95 -3.18
N SER A 113 -6.11 -6.30 -2.14
CA SER A 113 -6.59 -6.50 -0.77
C SER A 113 -8.03 -6.02 -0.59
N ILE A 114 -8.40 -4.94 -1.26
CA ILE A 114 -9.77 -4.42 -1.28
C ILE A 114 -10.69 -5.39 -2.04
N GLU A 115 -10.31 -5.84 -3.24
CA GLU A 115 -11.08 -6.83 -4.00
C GLU A 115 -11.26 -8.14 -3.23
N GLU A 116 -10.20 -8.69 -2.64
CA GLU A 116 -10.23 -9.93 -1.86
C GLU A 116 -11.06 -9.78 -0.57
N SER A 117 -11.25 -8.56 -0.06
CA SER A 117 -12.16 -8.30 1.07
C SER A 117 -13.63 -8.45 0.69
N GLY A 118 -13.95 -8.44 -0.60
CA GLY A 118 -15.30 -8.48 -1.17
C GLY A 118 -15.87 -7.10 -1.52
N ALA A 119 -15.18 -6.00 -1.19
CA ALA A 119 -15.60 -4.66 -1.55
C ALA A 119 -15.34 -4.35 -3.03
N ALA A 120 -16.14 -3.48 -3.62
CA ALA A 120 -15.90 -3.00 -4.97
C ALA A 120 -14.81 -1.92 -4.98
N VAL A 121 -13.79 -2.07 -5.83
CA VAL A 121 -12.73 -1.07 -5.97
C VAL A 121 -12.84 -0.31 -7.27
N ILE A 122 -12.74 1.02 -7.19
CA ILE A 122 -12.64 1.92 -8.33
C ILE A 122 -11.16 2.31 -8.48
N PRO A 123 -10.44 1.75 -9.49
CA PRO A 123 -9.00 1.92 -9.64
C PRO A 123 -8.65 3.28 -10.26
N PHE A 124 -8.93 4.36 -9.53
CA PHE A 124 -8.77 5.72 -10.04
C PHE A 124 -7.28 6.10 -10.20
N GLY A 125 -6.44 5.68 -9.25
CA GLY A 125 -5.02 6.03 -9.25
C GLY A 125 -4.78 7.49 -8.88
N VAL A 126 -3.65 8.04 -9.36
CA VAL A 126 -3.28 9.44 -9.19
C VAL A 126 -3.71 10.26 -10.41
N GLY A 127 -4.14 11.50 -10.23
CA GLY A 127 -4.50 12.34 -11.37
C GLY A 127 -5.47 13.46 -11.08
N ASN A 128 -6.48 13.62 -11.92
CA ASN A 128 -7.40 14.75 -11.92
C ASN A 128 -8.35 14.75 -10.70
N SER A 129 -8.08 15.60 -9.72
CA SER A 129 -8.88 15.71 -8.49
C SER A 129 -10.35 16.12 -8.73
N LYS A 130 -10.64 16.90 -9.80
CA LYS A 130 -12.03 17.24 -10.15
C LYS A 130 -12.79 16.01 -10.64
N GLN A 131 -12.19 15.26 -11.56
CA GLN A 131 -12.77 14.00 -12.05
C GLN A 131 -12.95 12.97 -10.92
N LEU A 132 -12.04 12.94 -9.95
CA LEU A 132 -12.18 12.09 -8.77
C LEU A 132 -13.43 12.45 -7.97
N ILE A 133 -13.63 13.74 -7.67
CA ILE A 133 -14.82 14.23 -6.95
C ILE A 133 -16.11 13.89 -7.71
N GLU A 134 -16.14 14.14 -9.02
CA GLU A 134 -17.27 13.76 -9.87
C GLU A 134 -17.54 12.25 -9.82
N THR A 135 -16.48 11.45 -9.84
CA THR A 135 -16.60 9.98 -9.75
C THR A 135 -17.19 9.56 -8.40
N ILE A 136 -16.72 10.17 -7.29
CA ILE A 136 -17.25 9.90 -5.95
C ILE A 136 -18.75 10.20 -5.90
N ILE A 137 -19.16 11.35 -6.41
CA ILE A 137 -20.57 11.78 -6.44
C ILE A 137 -21.42 10.85 -7.30
N ASN A 138 -21.00 10.60 -8.56
CA ASN A 138 -21.77 9.85 -9.53
C ASN A 138 -21.95 8.38 -9.16
N LEU A 139 -20.94 7.77 -8.57
CA LEU A 139 -20.97 6.36 -8.15
C LEU A 139 -21.39 6.17 -6.69
N LYS A 140 -21.69 7.26 -5.96
CA LYS A 140 -22.05 7.22 -4.53
C LYS A 140 -21.02 6.44 -3.70
N ILE A 141 -19.74 6.70 -3.95
CA ILE A 141 -18.63 6.04 -3.27
C ILE A 141 -18.65 6.40 -1.79
N ASN A 142 -18.46 5.41 -0.92
CA ASN A 142 -18.54 5.60 0.52
C ASN A 142 -17.19 5.40 1.25
N THR A 143 -16.17 4.93 0.54
CA THR A 143 -14.84 4.68 1.11
C THR A 143 -13.74 5.23 0.20
N ILE A 144 -12.72 5.83 0.78
CA ILE A 144 -11.54 6.32 0.05
C ILE A 144 -10.27 5.67 0.57
N SER A 145 -9.44 5.14 -0.35
CA SER A 145 -8.07 4.69 -0.06
C SER A 145 -7.09 5.69 -0.65
N SER A 146 -6.31 6.36 0.20
CA SER A 146 -5.54 7.54 -0.17
C SER A 146 -4.42 7.85 0.83
N THR A 147 -3.69 8.96 0.60
CA THR A 147 -2.83 9.57 1.63
C THR A 147 -3.60 10.62 2.43
N PRO A 148 -3.28 10.84 3.72
CA PRO A 148 -3.89 11.92 4.50
C PRO A 148 -3.73 13.30 3.88
N SER A 149 -2.57 13.60 3.32
CA SER A 149 -2.30 14.92 2.68
C SER A 149 -3.15 15.14 1.43
N TYR A 150 -3.51 14.09 0.72
CA TYR A 150 -4.36 14.23 -0.47
C TYR A 150 -5.80 14.64 -0.12
N LEU A 151 -6.31 14.25 1.03
CA LEU A 151 -7.61 14.75 1.53
C LEU A 151 -7.59 16.26 1.73
N ASN A 152 -6.52 16.84 2.24
CA ASN A 152 -6.40 18.31 2.37
C ASN A 152 -6.45 18.99 0.99
N LYS A 153 -5.81 18.40 -0.02
CA LYS A 153 -5.88 18.90 -1.40
C LYS A 153 -7.29 18.79 -1.98
N LEU A 154 -7.98 17.70 -1.74
CA LEU A 154 -9.36 17.50 -2.21
C LEU A 154 -10.33 18.48 -1.54
N GLU A 155 -10.14 18.80 -0.26
CA GLU A 155 -10.93 19.84 0.44
C GLU A 155 -10.83 21.20 -0.27
N GLN A 156 -9.63 21.59 -0.67
CA GLN A 156 -9.43 22.81 -1.44
C GLN A 156 -10.17 22.76 -2.79
N VAL A 157 -10.03 21.66 -3.54
CA VAL A 157 -10.71 21.49 -4.85
C VAL A 157 -12.23 21.50 -4.72
N LEU A 158 -12.77 20.86 -3.67
CA LEU A 158 -14.20 20.87 -3.36
C LEU A 158 -14.70 22.29 -3.18
N LYS A 159 -14.01 23.08 -2.37
CA LYS A 159 -14.36 24.47 -2.11
C LYS A 159 -14.29 25.34 -3.38
N GLU A 160 -13.18 25.24 -4.13
CA GLU A 160 -12.91 26.12 -5.27
C GLU A 160 -13.72 25.78 -6.53
N SER A 161 -14.00 24.50 -6.76
CA SER A 161 -14.59 24.04 -8.03
C SER A 161 -16.01 23.54 -7.93
N PHE A 162 -16.45 23.12 -6.74
CA PHE A 162 -17.77 22.51 -6.56
C PHE A 162 -18.65 23.28 -5.55
N ASN A 163 -18.06 24.19 -4.78
CA ASN A 163 -18.73 24.88 -3.66
C ASN A 163 -19.37 23.89 -2.66
N LEU A 164 -18.71 22.74 -2.44
CA LEU A 164 -19.13 21.67 -1.53
C LEU A 164 -18.21 21.58 -0.33
N LYS A 165 -18.73 21.10 0.80
CA LYS A 165 -17.95 20.68 1.97
C LYS A 165 -17.62 19.20 1.87
N PRO A 166 -16.46 18.74 2.41
CA PRO A 166 -16.07 17.34 2.35
C PRO A 166 -17.13 16.33 2.81
N LYS A 167 -17.86 16.64 3.89
CA LYS A 167 -18.96 15.78 4.40
C LYS A 167 -20.10 15.53 3.41
N GLU A 168 -20.31 16.45 2.47
CA GLU A 168 -21.38 16.35 1.47
C GLU A 168 -21.11 15.29 0.42
N LEU A 169 -19.86 14.78 0.34
CA LEU A 169 -19.53 13.64 -0.51
C LEU A 169 -20.08 12.30 0.03
N GLY A 170 -20.47 12.21 1.29
CA GLY A 170 -21.04 11.00 1.87
C GLY A 170 -20.05 9.87 2.14
N LEU A 171 -18.74 10.16 2.12
CA LEU A 171 -17.71 9.18 2.54
C LEU A 171 -17.91 8.81 4.01
N LYS A 172 -17.63 7.54 4.36
CA LYS A 172 -17.77 7.00 5.71
C LYS A 172 -16.46 6.46 6.28
N LEU A 173 -15.60 5.94 5.41
CA LEU A 173 -14.34 5.31 5.77
C LEU A 173 -13.19 5.89 4.95
N GLY A 174 -12.08 6.18 5.62
CA GLY A 174 -10.81 6.55 5.00
C GLY A 174 -9.73 5.51 5.35
N LEU A 175 -9.33 4.71 4.39
CA LEU A 175 -8.16 3.83 4.47
C LEU A 175 -6.93 4.65 4.07
N LEU A 176 -6.28 5.27 5.05
CA LEU A 176 -5.25 6.28 4.82
C LEU A 176 -3.88 5.74 5.19
N GLY A 177 -2.91 5.89 4.31
CA GLY A 177 -1.57 5.32 4.53
C GLY A 177 -0.49 5.99 3.71
N THR A 178 0.65 5.32 3.60
CA THR A 178 1.85 5.68 2.83
C THR A 178 2.64 6.90 3.31
N GLU A 179 2.08 7.70 4.19
CA GLU A 179 2.75 8.83 4.86
C GLU A 179 2.36 8.89 6.33
N GLY A 180 3.19 9.52 7.16
CA GLY A 180 2.89 9.76 8.56
C GLY A 180 1.80 10.81 8.77
N GLY A 181 1.43 11.01 10.05
CA GLY A 181 0.51 12.07 10.46
C GLY A 181 -0.68 11.57 11.26
N LEU A 182 -1.28 10.45 10.89
CA LEU A 182 -2.46 9.92 11.61
C LEU A 182 -2.18 9.38 13.02
N GLN A 183 -0.91 9.29 13.40
CA GLN A 183 -0.50 9.04 14.79
C GLN A 183 -0.79 10.23 15.70
N ASP A 184 -0.85 11.45 15.14
CA ASP A 184 -1.32 12.64 15.84
C ASP A 184 -2.85 12.60 15.93
N GLU A 185 -3.37 12.42 17.15
CA GLU A 185 -4.81 12.37 17.39
C GLU A 185 -5.54 13.64 16.99
N ASN A 186 -4.93 14.82 17.14
CA ASN A 186 -5.55 16.09 16.78
C ASN A 186 -5.73 16.18 15.26
N TYR A 187 -4.71 15.78 14.50
CA TYR A 187 -4.78 15.75 13.05
C TYR A 187 -5.82 14.72 12.56
N ARG A 188 -5.83 13.54 13.14
CA ARG A 188 -6.84 12.52 12.81
C ARG A 188 -8.25 12.99 13.10
N LYS A 189 -8.52 13.51 14.30
CA LYS A 189 -9.83 14.07 14.69
C LYS A 189 -10.26 15.21 13.78
N LYS A 190 -9.31 16.07 13.36
CA LYS A 190 -9.59 17.13 12.38
C LYS A 190 -10.05 16.56 11.05
N LEU A 191 -9.36 15.56 10.50
CA LEU A 191 -9.78 14.90 9.25
C LEU A 191 -11.15 14.23 9.40
N GLU A 192 -11.37 13.48 10.48
CA GLU A 192 -12.66 12.84 10.77
C GLU A 192 -13.80 13.86 10.86
N SER A 193 -13.58 14.95 11.60
CA SER A 193 -14.58 16.01 11.73
C SER A 193 -14.85 16.77 10.43
N THR A 194 -13.83 16.98 9.60
CA THR A 194 -13.95 17.69 8.32
C THR A 194 -14.66 16.84 7.26
N TRP A 195 -14.30 15.56 7.17
CA TRP A 195 -14.78 14.67 6.12
C TRP A 195 -15.99 13.83 6.52
N GLY A 196 -16.27 13.69 7.81
CA GLY A 196 -17.31 12.79 8.33
C GLY A 196 -16.96 11.31 8.20
N ILE A 197 -15.67 10.98 8.13
CA ILE A 197 -15.15 9.63 7.96
C ILE A 197 -14.61 9.06 9.27
N ASN A 198 -14.52 7.74 9.36
CA ASN A 198 -13.60 7.06 10.26
C ASN A 198 -12.23 6.99 9.58
N ALA A 199 -11.21 7.68 10.10
CA ALA A 199 -9.88 7.75 9.50
C ALA A 199 -8.96 6.67 10.09
N ILE A 200 -8.69 5.64 9.32
CA ILE A 200 -7.83 4.53 9.71
C ILE A 200 -6.42 4.74 9.17
N ASN A 201 -5.41 4.65 10.04
CA ASN A 201 -4.01 4.50 9.63
C ASN A 201 -3.83 3.07 9.12
N PHE A 202 -4.04 2.88 7.82
CA PHE A 202 -4.41 1.59 7.24
C PHE A 202 -3.23 0.63 7.13
N ASN A 203 -2.15 1.05 6.50
CA ASN A 203 -1.00 0.17 6.34
C ASN A 203 0.34 0.90 6.45
N PHE A 204 1.33 0.14 6.85
CA PHE A 204 2.74 0.46 6.73
C PHE A 204 3.44 -0.74 6.13
N GLY A 205 4.18 -0.53 5.05
CA GLY A 205 4.91 -1.59 4.38
C GLY A 205 6.17 -1.07 3.69
N VAL A 206 7.13 -1.97 3.55
CA VAL A 206 8.29 -1.77 2.68
C VAL A 206 8.28 -2.87 1.64
N ALA A 207 8.58 -2.52 0.41
CA ALA A 207 8.42 -3.42 -0.73
C ALA A 207 9.25 -4.72 -0.63
N GLU A 208 10.30 -4.71 0.18
CA GLU A 208 11.19 -5.84 0.40
C GLU A 208 10.61 -6.93 1.34
N VAL A 209 9.58 -6.60 2.14
CA VAL A 209 8.96 -7.49 3.14
C VAL A 209 7.45 -7.26 3.25
N TRP A 210 6.84 -7.02 2.15
CA TRP A 210 5.40 -6.73 2.09
C TRP A 210 4.55 -7.92 2.54
#